data_63e55fc0eca64ed1c618cc04a2358cbf
#
_entry.id   63e55fc0eca64ed1c618cc04a2358cbf
#
_cell.length_a   1.000
_cell.length_b   1.000
_cell.length_c   1.000
_cell.angle_alpha   90.00
_cell.angle_beta   90.00
_cell.angle_gamma   90.00
#
_symmetry.space_group_name_H-M   'P 1'
#
loop_
_entity.id
_entity.type
_entity.pdbx_description
1 polymer ?
#
loop_
_entity_poly.entity_id
_entity_poly.type
_entity_poly.pdbx_seq_one_letter_code
_entity_poly.pdbx_strand_id
1 'polypeptide(L)'
;MTHKRRSWIVIVILSLLSMGTFAQPVVSQDEEKPKFPRWVSDKGYWVVESNINSPGDHIIRFYNTDNILVYKETLAGVKLNPEKTKVKMKLKKILESSVVAWEKKKQSSEELALVKSVL
;
A
#
# COMPACT_ATOMS: atom_id res chain seq x y z
N MET A 1 19.85 12.97 -20.74
CA MET A 1 19.44 12.79 -20.56
C MET A 1 18.78 12.43 -20.04
N THR A 2 18.53 12.28 -19.87
CA THR A 2 18.01 11.98 -19.43
C THR A 2 17.18 11.45 -19.24
N HIS A 3 16.76 11.26 -19.43
CA HIS A 3 15.96 10.80 -19.37
C HIS A 3 15.55 9.95 -18.93
N LYS A 4 15.42 9.52 -18.62
CA LYS A 4 15.20 8.64 -18.33
C LYS A 4 14.45 8.42 -17.60
N ARG A 5 13.98 8.61 -17.15
CA ARG A 5 13.43 8.38 -16.43
C ARG A 5 12.37 8.10 -16.43
N ARG A 6 11.69 8.17 -16.65
CA ARG A 6 10.73 7.90 -16.72
C ARG A 6 10.30 6.78 -16.83
N SER A 7 10.53 5.95 -16.66
CA SER A 7 10.05 4.73 -16.81
C SER A 7 9.56 4.17 -15.59
N TRP A 8 8.97 4.88 -14.73
CA TRP A 8 8.43 4.33 -13.51
C TRP A 8 7.03 3.85 -13.75
N ILE A 9 6.76 2.65 -13.26
CA ILE A 9 5.45 2.10 -13.34
C ILE A 9 4.89 2.15 -11.97
N VAL A 10 3.73 2.70 -11.83
CA VAL A 10 3.09 2.80 -10.54
C VAL A 10 2.03 1.76 -10.43
N ILE A 11 2.12 0.92 -9.42
CA ILE A 11 1.13 -0.06 -9.17
C ILE A 11 0.41 0.32 -7.93
N VAL A 12 -0.81 0.63 -8.05
CA VAL A 12 -1.58 1.09 -6.95
C VAL A 12 -2.49 0.09 -6.44
N ILE A 13 -2.45 -0.12 -5.21
CA ILE A 13 -3.30 -1.05 -4.69
C ILE A 13 -4.11 -0.38 -3.75
N LEU A 14 -5.20 -0.06 -3.92
CA LEU A 14 -5.93 0.58 -3.10
C LEU A 14 -6.76 0.13 -2.33
N SER A 15 -6.85 0.39 -1.65
CA SER A 15 -7.64 -0.10 -0.76
C SER A 15 -8.81 0.62 -0.83
N LEU A 16 -9.25 1.13 -1.20
CA LEU A 16 -10.21 1.72 -1.20
C LEU A 16 -11.21 1.83 -1.36
N LEU A 17 -11.49 2.05 -1.51
CA LEU A 17 -12.21 2.29 -1.75
C LEU A 17 -13.23 2.48 -1.55
N SER A 18 -13.48 2.66 -1.26
CA SER A 18 -14.22 2.89 -0.97
C SER A 18 -15.13 3.21 -1.36
N MET A 19 -15.33 3.42 -1.72
CA MET A 19 -16.00 3.67 -2.14
C MET A 19 -17.05 3.44 -2.02
N GLY A 20 -17.33 3.06 -1.85
CA GLY A 20 -18.26 2.58 -1.81
C GLY A 20 -19.25 3.29 -1.54
N THR A 21 -19.57 3.67 -1.69
CA THR A 21 -20.19 4.37 -1.36
C THR A 21 -21.35 4.50 -1.90
N PHE A 22 -21.77 4.31 -2.50
CA PHE A 22 -22.77 4.44 -3.04
C PHE A 22 -23.67 3.76 -2.75
N ALA A 23 -24.00 3.59 -2.33
CA ALA A 23 -24.71 3.08 -1.95
C ALA A 23 -25.88 2.72 -2.42
N GLN A 24 -26.29 2.22 -2.61
CA GLN A 24 -27.25 1.77 -3.07
C GLN A 24 -28.18 1.41 -2.29
N PRO A 25 -28.79 1.41 -2.20
CA PRO A 25 -29.73 1.20 -1.45
C PRO A 25 -30.16 0.01 -1.28
N VAL A 26 -30.30 -0.53 -1.46
CA VAL A 26 -30.72 -1.56 -1.38
C VAL A 26 -31.14 -2.33 -0.67
N VAL A 27 -31.30 -2.65 -0.34
CA VAL A 27 -31.76 -3.32 0.27
C VAL A 27 -31.74 -4.44 0.67
N SER A 28 -31.50 -4.97 0.72
CA SER A 28 -31.48 -6.04 0.97
C SER A 28 -31.38 -6.49 2.03
N GLN A 29 -31.73 -6.81 2.45
CA GLN A 29 -31.78 -7.31 3.51
C GLN A 29 -30.79 -8.12 3.85
N ASP A 30 -30.35 -8.73 3.56
CA ASP A 30 -29.47 -9.61 3.97
C ASP A 30 -28.35 -9.05 3.99
N GLU A 31 -28.20 -8.23 3.93
CA GLU A 31 -27.21 -7.74 4.03
C GLU A 31 -25.97 -8.27 3.98
N GLU A 32 -25.49 -8.61 3.33
CA GLU A 32 -24.36 -9.08 3.25
C GLU A 32 -23.44 -7.96 3.29
N LYS A 33 -22.62 -7.81 4.14
CA LYS A 33 -21.67 -6.91 4.16
C LYS A 33 -20.85 -6.98 3.02
N PRO A 34 -20.35 -5.94 2.43
CA PRO A 34 -19.44 -6.05 1.29
C PRO A 34 -18.25 -6.77 1.77
N LYS A 35 -17.80 -7.68 0.98
CA LYS A 35 -16.69 -8.41 1.31
C LYS A 35 -15.53 -7.78 0.69
N PHE A 36 -14.55 -7.27 1.38
CA PHE A 36 -13.31 -6.78 0.81
C PHE A 36 -12.26 -7.86 0.89
N PRO A 37 -11.30 -7.87 -0.01
CA PRO A 37 -10.20 -8.82 0.08
C PRO A 37 -9.50 -8.66 1.43
N ARG A 38 -8.96 -9.75 1.90
CA ARG A 38 -8.34 -9.75 3.23
C ARG A 38 -7.17 -8.79 3.33
N TRP A 39 -6.54 -8.46 2.21
CA TRP A 39 -5.40 -7.56 2.26
C TRP A 39 -5.79 -6.09 2.27
N VAL A 40 -7.07 -5.79 2.17
CA VAL A 40 -7.51 -4.40 2.22
C VAL A 40 -7.57 -3.97 3.68
N SER A 41 -7.05 -2.80 3.96
CA SER A 41 -7.04 -2.26 5.31
C SER A 41 -7.93 -1.04 5.38
N ASP A 42 -8.55 -0.82 6.52
CA ASP A 42 -9.32 0.40 6.70
C ASP A 42 -8.45 1.49 7.32
N LYS A 43 -7.15 1.24 7.45
CA LYS A 43 -6.24 2.23 8.03
C LYS A 43 -5.54 3.07 6.98
N GLY A 44 -5.59 2.65 5.73
CA GLY A 44 -4.92 3.39 4.68
C GLY A 44 -4.63 2.52 3.47
N TYR A 45 -3.60 2.87 2.74
CA TYR A 45 -3.26 2.13 1.54
C TYR A 45 -1.77 2.30 1.24
N TRP A 46 -1.28 1.53 0.27
CA TRP A 46 0.10 1.66 -0.14
C TRP A 46 0.17 1.78 -1.66
N VAL A 47 1.31 2.32 -2.12
CA VAL A 47 1.58 2.46 -3.54
C VAL A 47 2.97 1.88 -3.78
N VAL A 48 3.10 1.06 -4.80
CA VAL A 48 4.38 0.48 -5.17
C VAL A 48 4.79 1.06 -6.50
N GLU A 49 5.97 1.65 -6.55
CA GLU A 49 6.54 2.16 -7.78
C GLU A 49 7.69 1.27 -8.18
N SER A 50 7.70 0.81 -9.41
CA SER A 50 8.76 -0.04 -9.92
C SER A 50 9.33 0.59 -11.16
N ASN A 51 10.64 0.45 -11.32
CA ASN A 51 11.31 1.03 -12.47
C ASN A 51 11.48 -0.03 -13.54
N ILE A 52 10.98 0.23 -14.72
CA ILE A 52 11.08 -0.72 -15.81
C ILE A 52 12.53 -1.03 -16.12
N ASN A 53 13.41 -0.06 -16.03
CA ASN A 53 14.81 -0.25 -16.34
C ASN A 53 15.61 -0.87 -15.21
N SER A 54 15.04 -0.95 -14.04
CA SER A 54 15.69 -1.57 -12.89
C SER A 54 14.65 -2.37 -12.15
N PRO A 55 14.27 -3.51 -12.66
CA PRO A 55 13.13 -4.26 -12.13
C PRO A 55 13.25 -4.68 -10.67
N GLY A 56 14.42 -4.69 -10.14
CA GLY A 56 14.58 -5.05 -8.74
C GLY A 56 14.47 -3.87 -7.80
N ASP A 57 14.28 -2.67 -8.34
CA ASP A 57 14.22 -1.47 -7.51
C ASP A 57 12.79 -1.01 -7.37
N HIS A 58 12.35 -0.85 -6.16
CA HIS A 58 10.98 -0.46 -5.88
C HIS A 58 10.96 0.58 -4.78
N ILE A 59 9.93 1.42 -4.79
CA ILE A 59 9.70 2.36 -3.71
C ILE A 59 8.28 2.10 -3.26
N ILE A 60 8.09 1.84 -1.99
CA ILE A 60 6.77 1.59 -1.45
C ILE A 60 6.44 2.69 -0.49
N ARG A 61 5.30 3.31 -0.69
CA ARG A 61 4.84 4.38 0.18
C ARG A 61 3.54 3.97 0.82
N PHE A 62 3.44 4.22 2.11
CA PHE A 62 2.25 3.86 2.87
C PHE A 62 1.59 5.14 3.35
N TYR A 63 0.28 5.21 3.16
CA TYR A 63 -0.49 6.41 3.51
C TYR A 63 -1.64 6.04 4.44
N ASN A 64 -1.99 6.95 5.31
CA ASN A 64 -3.14 6.71 6.15
C ASN A 64 -4.41 7.15 5.42
N THR A 65 -5.55 7.10 6.09
CA THR A 65 -6.82 7.44 5.44
C THR A 65 -6.94 8.92 5.13
N ASP A 66 -6.07 9.74 5.68
CA ASP A 66 -6.05 11.17 5.36
C ASP A 66 -5.04 11.45 4.25
N ASN A 67 -4.57 10.41 3.59
CA ASN A 67 -3.60 10.54 2.50
C ASN A 67 -2.27 11.13 2.96
N ILE A 68 -1.94 10.93 4.21
CA ILE A 68 -0.67 11.39 4.73
C ILE A 68 0.33 10.25 4.68
N LEU A 69 1.51 10.51 4.18
CA LEU A 69 2.56 9.52 4.10
C LEU A 69 3.01 9.16 5.51
N VAL A 70 2.89 7.91 5.87
CA VAL A 70 3.29 7.46 7.21
C VAL A 70 4.58 6.64 7.18
N TYR A 71 4.89 6.02 6.07
CA TYR A 71 6.13 5.24 5.96
C TYR A 71 6.53 5.10 4.50
N LYS A 72 7.80 5.07 4.25
CA LYS A 72 8.31 4.91 2.91
C LYS A 72 9.54 4.01 2.98
N GLU A 73 9.66 3.12 2.04
CA GLU A 73 10.83 2.25 1.99
C GLU A 73 11.27 2.05 0.55
N THR A 74 12.57 2.10 0.33
CA THR A 74 13.14 1.85 -0.97
C THR A 74 13.77 0.46 -0.94
N LEU A 75 13.43 -0.37 -1.90
CA LEU A 75 13.99 -1.71 -2.02
C LEU A 75 14.89 -1.75 -3.24
N ALA A 76 16.07 -2.29 -3.08
CA ALA A 76 17.00 -2.39 -4.18
C ALA A 76 17.40 -3.84 -4.38
N GLY A 77 17.30 -4.31 -5.60
CA GLY A 77 17.69 -5.67 -5.92
C GLY A 77 16.82 -6.73 -5.28
N VAL A 78 15.56 -6.41 -5.02
CA VAL A 78 14.66 -7.31 -4.35
C VAL A 78 13.53 -7.71 -5.29
N LYS A 79 13.19 -9.01 -5.29
CA LYS A 79 12.11 -9.45 -6.08
C LYS A 79 10.86 -9.21 -5.33
N LEU A 80 10.00 -8.37 -5.79
CA LEU A 80 8.74 -8.07 -5.16
C LEU A 80 7.61 -8.28 -6.14
N ASN A 81 6.66 -9.11 -5.78
CA ASN A 81 5.49 -9.28 -6.60
C ASN A 81 4.29 -8.72 -5.85
N PRO A 82 3.93 -7.48 -6.12
CA PRO A 82 2.85 -6.82 -5.36
C PRO A 82 1.47 -7.40 -5.65
N GLU A 83 1.37 -8.27 -6.64
CA GLU A 83 0.08 -8.88 -6.93
C GLU A 83 -0.18 -10.13 -6.10
N LYS A 84 0.82 -10.68 -5.47
CA LYS A 84 0.62 -11.87 -4.69
C LYS A 84 -0.09 -11.57 -3.40
N THR A 85 -1.11 -12.34 -3.09
CA THR A 85 -1.88 -12.14 -1.88
C THR A 85 -1.01 -12.19 -0.63
N LYS A 86 -0.04 -13.10 -0.62
CA LYS A 86 0.84 -13.22 0.49
C LYS A 86 1.60 -11.93 0.72
N VAL A 87 2.07 -11.31 -0.35
CA VAL A 87 2.80 -10.06 -0.24
C VAL A 87 1.86 -8.97 0.22
N LYS A 88 0.65 -8.94 -0.32
CA LYS A 88 -0.31 -7.92 0.06
C LYS A 88 -0.65 -8.01 1.54
N MET A 89 -0.76 -9.23 2.06
CA MET A 89 -1.04 -9.39 3.49
C MET A 89 0.11 -8.88 4.35
N LYS A 90 1.34 -9.07 3.88
CA LYS A 90 2.49 -8.56 4.61
C LYS A 90 2.53 -7.05 4.58
N LEU A 91 2.22 -6.47 3.42
CA LEU A 91 2.20 -5.02 3.30
C LEU A 91 1.10 -4.41 4.15
N LYS A 92 -0.02 -5.13 4.27
CA LYS A 92 -1.10 -4.65 5.11
C LYS A 92 -0.65 -4.52 6.57
N LYS A 93 0.09 -5.50 7.05
CA LYS A 93 0.57 -5.46 8.42
C LYS A 93 1.51 -4.29 8.64
N ILE A 94 2.37 -4.04 7.66
CA ILE A 94 3.30 -2.93 7.76
C ILE A 94 2.56 -1.61 7.73
N LEU A 95 1.54 -1.52 6.88
CA LEU A 95 0.73 -0.32 6.82
C LEU A 95 0.10 -0.03 8.18
N GLU A 96 -0.52 -1.04 8.76
CA GLU A 96 -1.23 -0.82 10.01
C GLU A 96 -0.30 -0.45 11.15
N SER A 97 0.86 -1.08 11.22
CA SER A 97 1.80 -0.72 12.26
C SER A 97 2.41 0.66 12.00
N SER A 98 2.57 1.03 10.75
CA SER A 98 3.12 2.34 10.41
C SER A 98 2.14 3.45 10.77
N VAL A 99 0.85 3.20 10.57
CA VAL A 99 -0.16 4.18 10.91
C VAL A 99 -0.18 4.38 12.42
N VAL A 100 -0.07 3.30 13.18
CA VAL A 100 -0.04 3.40 14.63
C VAL A 100 1.18 4.20 15.08
N ALA A 101 2.34 3.91 14.48
CA ALA A 101 3.55 4.62 14.84
C ALA A 101 3.43 6.11 14.50
N TRP A 102 2.83 6.42 13.36
CA TRP A 102 2.65 7.80 12.97
C TRP A 102 1.72 8.52 13.94
N GLU A 103 0.68 7.85 14.38
CA GLU A 103 -0.24 8.47 15.31
C GLU A 103 0.41 8.83 16.62
N LYS A 104 1.38 8.06 17.03
CA LYS A 104 2.09 8.35 18.25
C LYS A 104 3.09 9.46 18.08
N LYS A 105 3.81 9.47 16.99
CA LYS A 105 4.87 10.46 16.79
C LYS A 105 4.53 11.62 15.90
N LYS A 106 3.50 11.48 15.12
CA LYS A 106 3.11 12.49 14.14
C LYS A 106 4.22 12.80 13.17
N GLN A 107 5.03 11.79 12.91
CA GLN A 107 6.10 11.92 11.94
C GLN A 107 6.17 10.67 11.13
N SER A 108 6.41 10.77 9.84
CA SER A 108 6.56 9.60 9.01
C SER A 108 7.92 8.99 9.27
N SER A 109 8.06 7.73 8.93
CA SER A 109 9.33 7.02 9.07
C SER A 109 9.78 6.59 7.70
N GLU A 110 11.04 6.29 7.58
CA GLU A 110 11.58 5.81 6.32
C GLU A 110 12.65 4.78 6.55
N GLU A 111 12.77 3.90 5.59
CA GLU A 111 13.89 2.98 5.50
C GLU A 111 14.19 2.19 6.76
N LEU A 112 13.16 1.71 7.41
CA LEU A 112 13.36 0.89 8.59
C LEU A 112 13.43 -0.60 8.24
N ALA A 113 13.47 -0.89 6.94
CA ALA A 113 13.53 -2.26 6.44
C ALA A 113 12.35 -3.11 6.88
N LEU A 114 11.20 -2.48 7.12
CA LEU A 114 10.02 -3.21 7.53
C LEU A 114 9.54 -4.15 6.45
N VAL A 115 9.52 -3.67 5.23
CA VAL A 115 9.09 -4.49 4.11
C VAL A 115 10.16 -5.53 3.81
N LYS A 116 11.41 -5.10 3.74
CA LYS A 116 12.48 -6.02 3.41
C LYS A 116 12.56 -7.16 4.41
N SER A 117 12.30 -6.88 5.65
CA SER A 117 12.42 -7.91 6.69
C SER A 117 11.37 -9.01 6.59
N VAL A 118 10.27 -8.76 5.88
CA VAL A 118 9.24 -9.78 5.76
C VAL A 118 9.19 -10.42 4.38
N LEU A 119 10.01 -9.93 3.46
CA LEU A 119 10.09 -10.54 2.16
C LEU A 119 11.08 -11.67 2.20
#